data_dac5f9d70493c90440cce4ff4ea2b627
#
_entry.id   dac5f9d70493c90440cce4ff4ea2b627
#
_cell.length_a   1.000
_cell.length_b   1.000
_cell.length_c   1.000
_cell.angle_alpha   90.00
_cell.angle_beta   90.00
_cell.angle_gamma   90.00
#
_symmetry.space_group_name_H-M   'P 1'
#
loop_
_entity.id
_entity.type
_entity.pdbx_description
1 polymer ?
#
loop_
_entity_poly.entity_id
_entity_poly.type
_entity_poly.pdbx_seq_one_letter_code
_entity_poly.pdbx_strand_id
1 'polypeptide(L)'
;MILIRSCSGFDELEACVRLEIETWGYDPSDVLPRKAFLLTLKIGGQVIGAFDTEIADSPASGGPESLVGFALSLPGMKNSKDGPRTYLHSHMLAVRAGYQNRGLGAKLKLEQRQDALKRGIRHMEWTFDPLEIKNAYLNIHKLGAIARRYEKNFYGASTSRLQGGLPTDRLVAEWELDSPRVEAALKGRKAEAREIKARFQVPAAISAWRASEADRKHALTVQSENRRKFQAAFSHGLAVVGFTRDAEGNGIYELRPLIPSDANLESEGMYAI
;
A
#
# COMPACT_ATOMS: atom_id res chain seq x y z
N MET A 1 -19.61 1.85 15.85
CA MET A 1 -19.16 3.01 15.03
C MET A 1 -17.63 2.99 14.94
N ILE A 2 -17.04 3.31 13.77
CA ILE A 2 -15.57 3.25 13.62
C ILE A 2 -14.97 4.64 13.84
N LEU A 3 -14.13 4.74 14.86
CA LEU A 3 -13.30 5.91 15.15
C LEU A 3 -11.89 5.69 14.57
N ILE A 4 -11.36 6.68 13.84
CA ILE A 4 -9.98 6.63 13.31
C ILE A 4 -9.18 7.78 13.95
N ARG A 5 -8.06 7.44 14.56
CA ARG A 5 -7.15 8.37 15.24
C ARG A 5 -5.74 7.78 15.40
N SER A 6 -4.79 8.60 15.77
CA SER A 6 -3.47 8.11 16.18
C SER A 6 -3.59 7.18 17.40
N CYS A 7 -2.82 6.10 17.39
CA CYS A 7 -2.66 5.24 18.55
C CYS A 7 -1.84 5.94 19.64
N SER A 8 -2.18 5.67 20.89
CA SER A 8 -1.52 6.24 22.07
C SER A 8 -1.31 5.18 23.15
N GLY A 9 -0.24 5.35 23.93
CA GLY A 9 0.06 4.41 25.02
C GLY A 9 0.57 3.04 24.54
N PHE A 10 1.08 2.27 25.49
CA PHE A 10 1.69 0.98 25.18
C PHE A 10 0.67 -0.09 24.79
N ASP A 11 -0.53 -0.06 25.37
CA ASP A 11 -1.54 -1.09 25.18
C ASP A 11 -2.14 -1.06 23.75
N GLU A 12 -2.35 0.13 23.18
CA GLU A 12 -2.79 0.26 21.79
C GLU A 12 -1.70 -0.15 20.80
N LEU A 13 -0.43 0.16 21.09
CA LEU A 13 0.69 -0.31 20.27
C LEU A 13 0.85 -1.84 20.34
N GLU A 14 0.60 -2.43 21.51
CA GLU A 14 0.57 -3.90 21.66
C GLU A 14 -0.60 -4.52 20.90
N ALA A 15 -1.76 -3.84 20.87
CA ALA A 15 -2.90 -4.27 20.07
C ALA A 15 -2.58 -4.25 18.56
N CYS A 16 -1.78 -3.28 18.08
CA CYS A 16 -1.28 -3.28 16.71
C CYS A 16 -0.41 -4.51 16.41
N VAL A 17 0.50 -4.89 17.34
CA VAL A 17 1.33 -6.09 17.20
C VAL A 17 0.47 -7.36 17.14
N ARG A 18 -0.54 -7.47 18.02
CA ARG A 18 -1.48 -8.62 17.97
C ARG A 18 -2.21 -8.70 16.62
N LEU A 19 -2.69 -7.55 16.12
CA LEU A 19 -3.39 -7.50 14.84
C LEU A 19 -2.46 -7.77 13.65
N GLU A 20 -1.18 -7.40 13.72
CA GLU A 20 -0.15 -7.76 12.76
C GLU A 20 -0.03 -9.29 12.65
N ILE A 21 0.16 -9.98 13.78
CA ILE A 21 0.27 -11.44 13.84
C ILE A 21 -1.02 -12.09 13.31
N GLU A 22 -2.19 -11.59 13.73
CA GLU A 22 -3.50 -12.09 13.25
C GLU A 22 -3.62 -11.98 11.73
N THR A 23 -3.17 -10.86 11.15
CA THR A 23 -3.36 -10.54 9.73
C THR A 23 -2.42 -11.32 8.82
N TRP A 24 -1.12 -11.35 9.14
CA TRP A 24 -0.10 -11.94 8.26
C TRP A 24 0.34 -13.33 8.69
N GLY A 25 0.11 -13.72 9.96
CA GLY A 25 0.55 -15.01 10.51
C GLY A 25 2.06 -15.16 10.46
N TYR A 26 2.79 -14.09 10.71
CA TYR A 26 4.25 -14.07 10.74
C TYR A 26 4.82 -14.97 11.84
N ASP A 27 5.97 -15.56 11.56
CA ASP A 27 6.81 -16.10 12.62
C ASP A 27 7.37 -14.95 13.49
N PRO A 28 7.74 -15.22 14.75
CA PRO A 28 8.22 -14.18 15.66
C PRO A 28 9.39 -13.31 15.13
N SER A 29 10.20 -13.88 14.22
CA SER A 29 11.33 -13.17 13.58
C SER A 29 10.90 -12.07 12.60
N ASP A 30 9.69 -12.16 12.04
CA ASP A 30 9.18 -11.22 11.03
C ASP A 30 8.21 -10.19 11.65
N VAL A 31 7.82 -10.38 12.93
CA VAL A 31 6.91 -9.46 13.65
C VAL A 31 7.61 -8.19 14.04
N LEU A 32 7.02 -7.05 13.70
CA LEU A 32 7.51 -5.74 14.14
C LEU A 32 7.21 -5.55 15.63
N PRO A 33 8.22 -5.45 16.52
CA PRO A 33 7.98 -5.38 17.95
C PRO A 33 7.36 -4.04 18.36
N ARG A 34 6.59 -4.03 19.45
CA ARG A 34 5.98 -2.81 20.03
C ARG A 34 6.95 -1.62 20.15
N LYS A 35 8.21 -1.88 20.49
CA LYS A 35 9.24 -0.84 20.59
C LYS A 35 9.47 -0.11 19.27
N ALA A 36 9.32 -0.79 18.14
CA ALA A 36 9.45 -0.18 16.82
C ALA A 36 8.25 0.74 16.51
N PHE A 37 7.03 0.35 16.89
CA PHE A 37 5.84 1.23 16.80
C PHE A 37 6.04 2.50 17.65
N LEU A 38 6.54 2.35 18.88
CA LEU A 38 6.83 3.49 19.75
C LEU A 38 7.90 4.41 19.14
N LEU A 39 8.99 3.84 18.64
CA LEU A 39 10.05 4.60 17.99
C LEU A 39 9.53 5.34 16.75
N THR A 40 8.70 4.67 15.95
CA THR A 40 8.05 5.30 14.79
C THR A 40 7.34 6.60 15.17
N LEU A 41 6.53 6.59 16.23
CA LEU A 41 5.86 7.80 16.71
C LEU A 41 6.87 8.88 17.18
N LYS A 42 7.95 8.47 17.83
CA LYS A 42 8.98 9.39 18.38
C LYS A 42 9.81 10.09 17.31
N ILE A 43 10.02 9.44 16.17
CA ILE A 43 10.82 9.99 15.07
C ILE A 43 9.96 10.70 13.99
N GLY A 44 8.67 10.93 14.27
CA GLY A 44 7.78 11.63 13.35
C GLY A 44 7.06 10.73 12.32
N GLY A 45 7.03 9.43 12.56
CA GLY A 45 6.16 8.50 11.81
C GLY A 45 4.71 8.56 12.26
N GLN A 46 3.90 7.64 11.77
CA GLN A 46 2.47 7.53 12.08
C GLN A 46 2.14 6.12 12.53
N VAL A 47 1.33 5.99 13.58
CA VAL A 47 0.60 4.77 13.92
C VAL A 47 -0.86 5.17 14.09
N ILE A 48 -1.67 4.91 13.09
CA ILE A 48 -3.08 5.30 13.05
C ILE A 48 -3.93 4.06 13.24
N GLY A 49 -4.78 4.06 14.25
CA GLY A 49 -5.70 2.99 14.58
C GLY A 49 -7.13 3.27 14.11
N ALA A 50 -7.84 2.22 13.76
CA ALA A 50 -9.29 2.20 13.58
C ALA A 50 -9.90 1.39 14.72
N PHE A 51 -10.78 2.01 15.48
CA PHE A 51 -11.37 1.46 16.70
C PHE A 51 -12.89 1.31 16.51
N ASP A 52 -13.44 0.13 16.79
CA ASP A 52 -14.88 -0.06 16.82
C ASP A 52 -15.42 0.20 18.22
N THR A 53 -16.05 1.35 18.41
CA THR A 53 -16.58 1.82 19.71
C THR A 53 -17.86 1.07 20.14
N GLU A 54 -18.38 0.17 19.30
CA GLU A 54 -19.54 -0.68 19.65
C GLU A 54 -19.11 -2.04 20.24
N ILE A 55 -17.80 -2.32 20.30
CA ILE A 55 -17.31 -3.49 21.05
C ILE A 55 -17.57 -3.26 22.53
N ALA A 56 -18.17 -4.28 23.17
CA ALA A 56 -18.52 -4.24 24.60
C ALA A 56 -17.31 -3.85 25.46
N ASP A 57 -17.55 -3.05 26.49
CA ASP A 57 -16.56 -2.55 27.44
C ASP A 57 -15.45 -1.65 26.83
N SER A 58 -15.64 -1.21 25.60
CA SER A 58 -14.73 -0.26 24.96
C SER A 58 -15.06 1.18 25.37
N PRO A 59 -14.06 2.01 25.73
CA PRO A 59 -14.28 3.45 25.92
C PRO A 59 -14.84 4.10 24.63
N ALA A 60 -15.62 5.18 24.77
CA ALA A 60 -16.11 5.95 23.63
C ALA A 60 -14.98 6.49 22.73
N SER A 61 -13.78 6.70 23.29
CA SER A 61 -12.56 7.07 22.57
C SER A 61 -11.90 5.90 21.84
N GLY A 62 -12.43 4.68 21.95
CA GLY A 62 -11.78 3.43 21.57
C GLY A 62 -10.68 3.02 22.55
N GLY A 63 -10.41 1.74 22.66
CA GLY A 63 -9.35 1.17 23.48
C GLY A 63 -8.63 0.03 22.75
N PRO A 64 -7.60 -0.59 23.35
CA PRO A 64 -6.79 -1.62 22.72
C PRO A 64 -7.61 -2.82 22.22
N GLU A 65 -8.66 -3.20 22.94
CA GLU A 65 -9.52 -4.34 22.58
C GLU A 65 -10.46 -4.01 21.40
N SER A 66 -10.74 -2.74 21.16
CA SER A 66 -11.59 -2.29 20.04
C SER A 66 -10.81 -2.01 18.75
N LEU A 67 -9.49 -2.20 18.73
CA LEU A 67 -8.68 -2.01 17.54
C LEU A 67 -9.01 -3.06 16.47
N VAL A 68 -9.51 -2.59 15.32
CA VAL A 68 -9.93 -3.45 14.19
C VAL A 68 -9.13 -3.19 12.92
N GLY A 69 -8.23 -2.22 12.94
CA GLY A 69 -7.30 -1.93 11.86
C GLY A 69 -6.24 -0.93 12.28
N PHE A 70 -5.09 -0.94 11.62
CA PHE A 70 -4.09 0.10 11.79
C PHE A 70 -3.31 0.35 10.51
N ALA A 71 -2.68 1.53 10.43
CA ALA A 71 -1.68 1.87 9.43
C ALA A 71 -0.45 2.44 10.13
N LEU A 72 0.74 2.00 9.71
CA LEU A 72 2.03 2.46 10.22
C LEU A 72 2.82 3.07 9.07
N SER A 73 3.41 4.26 9.27
CA SER A 73 4.37 4.84 8.35
C SER A 73 5.61 5.38 9.05
N LEU A 74 6.75 5.18 8.42
CA LEU A 74 8.06 5.64 8.85
C LEU A 74 8.45 6.91 8.09
N PRO A 75 9.07 7.91 8.72
CA PRO A 75 9.66 9.02 7.99
C PRO A 75 10.91 8.56 7.25
N GLY A 76 11.07 9.05 6.04
CA GLY A 76 12.24 8.82 5.23
C GLY A 76 12.70 10.14 4.59
N MET A 77 13.89 10.12 4.01
CA MET A 77 14.47 11.25 3.30
C MET A 77 14.92 10.80 1.91
N LYS A 78 14.57 11.59 0.91
CA LYS A 78 15.01 11.42 -0.48
C LYS A 78 15.76 12.65 -0.96
N ASN A 79 16.74 12.46 -1.81
CA ASN A 79 17.35 13.58 -2.52
C ASN A 79 16.39 14.06 -3.61
N SER A 80 16.26 15.37 -3.75
CA SER A 80 15.55 16.02 -4.85
C SER A 80 16.45 17.08 -5.48
N LYS A 81 16.03 17.66 -6.61
CA LYS A 81 16.77 18.75 -7.25
C LYS A 81 16.94 19.97 -6.34
N ASP A 82 15.95 20.18 -5.45
CA ASP A 82 15.89 21.31 -4.51
C ASP A 82 16.51 20.97 -3.13
N GLY A 83 17.16 19.82 -3.01
CA GLY A 83 17.76 19.33 -1.77
C GLY A 83 16.98 18.16 -1.14
N PRO A 84 17.35 17.77 0.10
CA PRO A 84 16.71 16.66 0.78
C PRO A 84 15.23 16.92 1.03
N ARG A 85 14.37 15.95 0.66
CA ARG A 85 12.93 16.00 0.87
C ARG A 85 12.47 14.89 1.82
N THR A 86 11.72 15.26 2.84
CA THR A 86 11.08 14.30 3.73
C THR A 86 9.86 13.68 3.06
N TYR A 87 9.69 12.37 3.23
CA TYR A 87 8.51 11.63 2.82
C TYR A 87 8.09 10.64 3.90
N LEU A 88 6.93 10.01 3.76
CA LEU A 88 6.50 8.90 4.61
C LEU A 88 6.48 7.59 3.82
N HIS A 89 7.16 6.57 4.35
CA HIS A 89 7.03 5.20 3.87
C HIS A 89 5.91 4.51 4.66
N SER A 90 4.75 4.28 4.03
CA SER A 90 3.63 3.58 4.67
C SER A 90 3.91 2.08 4.68
N HIS A 91 4.53 1.61 5.76
CA HIS A 91 5.08 0.27 5.85
C HIS A 91 4.01 -0.81 6.03
N MET A 92 2.99 -0.56 6.86
CA MET A 92 1.96 -1.55 7.19
C MET A 92 0.56 -0.97 7.10
N LEU A 93 -0.38 -1.79 6.64
CA LEU A 93 -1.82 -1.53 6.68
C LEU A 93 -2.53 -2.86 6.96
N ALA A 94 -3.09 -3.00 8.15
CA ALA A 94 -3.84 -4.17 8.57
C ALA A 94 -5.30 -3.84 8.83
N VAL A 95 -6.20 -4.74 8.48
CA VAL A 95 -7.62 -4.69 8.82
C VAL A 95 -8.07 -6.09 9.20
N ARG A 96 -8.64 -6.23 10.40
CA ARG A 96 -9.17 -7.49 10.93
C ARG A 96 -10.15 -8.12 9.94
N ALA A 97 -10.12 -9.44 9.76
CA ALA A 97 -10.88 -10.16 8.74
C ALA A 97 -12.36 -9.78 8.68
N GLY A 98 -13.04 -9.70 9.83
CA GLY A 98 -14.45 -9.30 9.92
C GLY A 98 -14.77 -7.87 9.50
N TYR A 99 -13.76 -7.01 9.33
CA TYR A 99 -13.89 -5.59 8.95
C TYR A 99 -13.36 -5.29 7.55
N GLN A 100 -12.82 -6.29 6.85
CA GLN A 100 -12.33 -6.13 5.48
C GLN A 100 -13.48 -5.88 4.48
N ASN A 101 -13.14 -5.36 3.31
CA ASN A 101 -14.08 -5.02 2.22
C ASN A 101 -15.16 -3.97 2.57
N ARG A 102 -15.03 -3.27 3.71
CA ARG A 102 -15.91 -2.18 4.15
C ARG A 102 -15.27 -0.78 3.97
N GLY A 103 -14.23 -0.67 3.17
CA GLY A 103 -13.54 0.59 2.90
C GLY A 103 -12.60 1.07 4.01
N LEU A 104 -12.38 0.28 5.07
CA LEU A 104 -11.60 0.71 6.24
C LEU A 104 -10.12 0.99 5.88
N GLY A 105 -9.52 0.16 5.02
CA GLY A 105 -8.16 0.40 4.54
C GLY A 105 -8.00 1.75 3.82
N ALA A 106 -8.99 2.14 2.99
CA ALA A 106 -8.99 3.45 2.35
C ALA A 106 -9.09 4.59 3.39
N LYS A 107 -9.97 4.45 4.40
CA LYS A 107 -10.10 5.44 5.47
C LYS A 107 -8.81 5.64 6.26
N LEU A 108 -8.11 4.54 6.60
CA LEU A 108 -6.79 4.60 7.26
C LEU A 108 -5.76 5.33 6.40
N LYS A 109 -5.72 5.07 5.10
CA LYS A 109 -4.85 5.77 4.15
C LYS A 109 -5.19 7.27 4.06
N LEU A 110 -6.46 7.62 4.05
CA LEU A 110 -6.90 9.01 4.02
C LEU A 110 -6.49 9.76 5.29
N GLU A 111 -6.56 9.12 6.45
CA GLU A 111 -6.07 9.72 7.69
C GLU A 111 -4.55 9.90 7.69
N GLN A 112 -3.78 8.91 7.16
CA GLN A 112 -2.33 9.08 6.94
C GLN A 112 -2.05 10.30 6.05
N ARG A 113 -2.80 10.44 4.95
CA ARG A 113 -2.69 11.59 4.04
C ARG A 113 -2.98 12.92 4.75
N GLN A 114 -4.08 12.98 5.50
CA GLN A 114 -4.50 14.20 6.18
C GLN A 114 -3.46 14.65 7.21
N ASP A 115 -2.95 13.74 8.03
CA ASP A 115 -1.89 14.04 9.00
C ASP A 115 -0.59 14.47 8.29
N ALA A 116 -0.17 13.77 7.23
CA ALA A 116 1.02 14.12 6.45
C ALA A 116 0.92 15.55 5.88
N LEU A 117 -0.21 15.89 5.24
CA LEU A 117 -0.43 17.22 4.65
C LEU A 117 -0.44 18.32 5.71
N LYS A 118 -1.04 18.10 6.89
CA LYS A 118 -0.99 19.03 8.03
C LYS A 118 0.44 19.35 8.47
N ARG A 119 1.36 18.40 8.29
CA ARG A 119 2.78 18.53 8.63
C ARG A 119 3.66 19.01 7.46
N GLY A 120 3.06 19.37 6.32
CA GLY A 120 3.77 19.80 5.11
C GLY A 120 4.44 18.68 4.34
N ILE A 121 4.17 17.41 4.67
CA ILE A 121 4.69 16.24 3.93
C ILE A 121 3.74 15.95 2.77
N ARG A 122 4.24 16.05 1.54
CA ARG A 122 3.43 15.94 0.32
C ARG A 122 3.62 14.62 -0.42
N HIS A 123 4.61 13.82 -0.04
CA HIS A 123 4.93 12.56 -0.69
C HIS A 123 4.83 11.38 0.30
N MET A 124 4.17 10.34 -0.15
CA MET A 124 4.12 9.05 0.54
C MET A 124 4.35 7.93 -0.45
N GLU A 125 5.06 6.88 -0.03
CA GLU A 125 5.21 5.68 -0.84
C GLU A 125 5.07 4.42 0.01
N TRP A 126 4.80 3.30 -0.66
CA TRP A 126 4.80 1.97 -0.06
C TRP A 126 4.96 0.92 -1.13
N THR A 127 5.26 -0.29 -0.70
CA THR A 127 5.32 -1.44 -1.59
C THR A 127 4.04 -2.26 -1.51
N PHE A 128 3.62 -2.85 -2.63
CA PHE A 128 2.51 -3.80 -2.65
C PHE A 128 2.78 -4.93 -3.65
N ASP A 129 2.18 -6.08 -3.38
CA ASP A 129 2.28 -7.25 -4.26
C ASP A 129 1.53 -6.98 -5.58
N PRO A 130 2.21 -7.03 -6.75
CA PRO A 130 1.58 -6.79 -8.04
C PRO A 130 0.49 -7.81 -8.40
N LEU A 131 0.46 -8.97 -7.75
CA LEU A 131 -0.55 -10.00 -7.96
C LEU A 131 -1.79 -9.82 -7.07
N GLU A 132 -1.75 -8.90 -6.11
CA GLU A 132 -2.88 -8.67 -5.20
C GLU A 132 -3.86 -7.65 -5.79
N ILE A 133 -4.89 -8.17 -6.50
CA ILE A 133 -5.88 -7.37 -7.25
C ILE A 133 -6.58 -6.33 -6.36
N LYS A 134 -6.91 -6.67 -5.10
CA LYS A 134 -7.60 -5.75 -4.19
C LYS A 134 -6.70 -4.57 -3.80
N ASN A 135 -5.42 -4.85 -3.55
CA ASN A 135 -4.44 -3.81 -3.20
C ASN A 135 -4.14 -2.91 -4.40
N ALA A 136 -3.95 -3.49 -5.58
CA ALA A 136 -3.77 -2.71 -6.82
C ALA A 136 -4.97 -1.79 -7.08
N TYR A 137 -6.20 -2.30 -6.93
CA TYR A 137 -7.40 -1.49 -7.07
C TYR A 137 -7.47 -0.35 -6.06
N LEU A 138 -7.18 -0.63 -4.77
CA LEU A 138 -7.12 0.40 -3.75
C LEU A 138 -6.06 1.46 -4.09
N ASN A 139 -4.84 1.04 -4.34
CA ASN A 139 -3.69 1.92 -4.46
C ASN A 139 -3.76 2.80 -5.72
N ILE A 140 -4.01 2.19 -6.87
CA ILE A 140 -3.96 2.88 -8.16
C ILE A 140 -5.30 3.54 -8.50
N HIS A 141 -6.41 2.79 -8.37
CA HIS A 141 -7.71 3.29 -8.80
C HIS A 141 -8.37 4.20 -7.74
N LYS A 142 -8.39 3.80 -6.46
CA LYS A 142 -9.08 4.55 -5.40
C LYS A 142 -8.25 5.70 -4.84
N LEU A 143 -6.97 5.48 -4.59
CA LEU A 143 -6.09 6.48 -3.99
C LEU A 143 -5.38 7.36 -5.03
N GLY A 144 -5.34 6.94 -6.30
CA GLY A 144 -4.68 7.68 -7.36
C GLY A 144 -3.15 7.63 -7.33
N ALA A 145 -2.55 6.70 -6.59
CA ALA A 145 -1.11 6.47 -6.64
C ALA A 145 -0.69 6.00 -8.04
N ILE A 146 0.58 6.19 -8.37
CA ILE A 146 1.21 5.65 -9.57
C ILE A 146 2.24 4.60 -9.17
N ALA A 147 2.74 3.78 -10.14
CA ALA A 147 3.91 2.95 -9.90
C ALA A 147 4.80 2.93 -11.16
N ARG A 148 6.11 3.09 -10.95
CA ARG A 148 7.13 3.06 -12.01
C ARG A 148 8.41 2.31 -11.59
N ARG A 149 8.39 1.68 -10.40
CA ARG A 149 9.47 0.86 -9.87
C ARG A 149 8.95 -0.53 -9.54
N TYR A 150 9.68 -1.53 -9.94
CA TYR A 150 9.42 -2.94 -9.66
C TYR A 150 10.61 -3.54 -8.91
N GLU A 151 10.38 -3.96 -7.69
CA GLU A 151 11.40 -4.54 -6.82
C GLU A 151 11.25 -6.06 -6.80
N LYS A 152 12.29 -6.76 -7.26
CA LYS A 152 12.30 -8.22 -7.28
C LYS A 152 12.67 -8.75 -5.90
N ASN A 153 11.84 -9.63 -5.35
CA ASN A 153 12.08 -10.32 -4.08
C ASN A 153 12.49 -9.36 -2.94
N PHE A 154 11.77 -8.25 -2.80
CA PHE A 154 12.13 -7.08 -1.99
C PHE A 154 12.39 -7.42 -0.52
N TYR A 155 11.59 -8.30 0.07
CA TYR A 155 11.73 -8.72 1.47
C TYR A 155 12.48 -10.04 1.64
N GLY A 156 12.98 -10.67 0.56
CA GLY A 156 13.56 -12.00 0.63
C GLY A 156 12.54 -13.07 0.94
N ALA A 157 12.95 -14.08 1.71
CA ALA A 157 12.04 -15.11 2.23
C ALA A 157 11.07 -14.47 3.23
N SER A 158 9.78 -14.77 3.11
CA SER A 158 8.73 -14.28 4.01
C SER A 158 7.96 -15.43 4.62
N THR A 159 7.70 -15.36 5.91
CA THR A 159 6.88 -16.33 6.64
C THR A 159 5.39 -16.03 6.52
N SER A 160 5.01 -14.92 5.89
CA SER A 160 3.61 -14.53 5.69
C SER A 160 2.82 -15.59 4.93
N ARG A 161 1.70 -16.00 5.51
CA ARG A 161 0.73 -16.91 4.85
C ARG A 161 0.17 -16.34 3.55
N LEU A 162 0.06 -15.01 3.47
CA LEU A 162 -0.46 -14.32 2.28
C LEU A 162 0.50 -14.40 1.09
N GLN A 163 1.80 -14.62 1.33
CA GLN A 163 2.80 -14.72 0.25
C GLN A 163 2.69 -16.04 -0.53
N GLY A 164 2.18 -17.12 0.08
CA GLY A 164 1.99 -18.42 -0.57
C GLY A 164 3.28 -19.04 -1.10
N GLY A 165 4.44 -18.73 -0.52
CA GLY A 165 5.75 -19.26 -0.91
C GLY A 165 6.32 -18.68 -2.22
N LEU A 166 5.70 -17.65 -2.82
CA LEU A 166 6.25 -16.96 -3.98
C LEU A 166 7.32 -15.93 -3.54
N PRO A 167 8.25 -15.55 -4.44
CA PRO A 167 9.13 -14.40 -4.22
C PRO A 167 8.34 -13.15 -3.84
N THR A 168 8.90 -12.32 -2.95
CA THR A 168 8.26 -11.10 -2.46
C THR A 168 8.43 -9.93 -3.43
N ASP A 169 8.03 -10.12 -4.69
CA ASP A 169 8.05 -9.06 -5.69
C ASP A 169 7.10 -7.92 -5.30
N ARG A 170 7.51 -6.69 -5.54
CA ARG A 170 6.73 -5.49 -5.17
C ARG A 170 6.70 -4.47 -6.29
N LEU A 171 5.55 -3.83 -6.47
CA LEU A 171 5.44 -2.51 -7.08
C LEU A 171 5.57 -1.45 -5.99
N VAL A 172 6.27 -0.37 -6.28
CA VAL A 172 6.34 0.79 -5.39
C VAL A 172 5.24 1.76 -5.79
N ALA A 173 4.25 1.93 -4.91
CA ALA A 173 3.23 2.95 -5.05
C ALA A 173 3.82 4.30 -4.64
N GLU A 174 3.71 5.29 -5.49
CA GLU A 174 4.12 6.67 -5.26
C GLU A 174 2.86 7.53 -5.20
N TRP A 175 2.67 8.24 -4.10
CA TRP A 175 1.46 8.99 -3.81
C TRP A 175 1.80 10.45 -3.52
N GLU A 176 1.66 11.29 -4.54
CA GLU A 176 1.77 12.75 -4.41
C GLU A 176 0.46 13.26 -3.82
N LEU A 177 0.45 13.48 -2.51
CA LEU A 177 -0.74 13.60 -1.68
C LEU A 177 -1.70 14.72 -2.09
N ASP A 178 -1.21 15.80 -2.67
CA ASP A 178 -1.98 16.98 -3.11
C ASP A 178 -1.97 17.18 -4.63
N SER A 179 -1.56 16.16 -5.40
CA SER A 179 -1.58 16.26 -6.86
C SER A 179 -3.01 16.29 -7.42
N PRO A 180 -3.24 16.95 -8.57
CA PRO A 180 -4.54 16.95 -9.25
C PRO A 180 -5.08 15.54 -9.52
N ARG A 181 -4.19 14.60 -9.82
CA ARG A 181 -4.53 13.20 -10.02
C ARG A 181 -5.14 12.57 -8.76
N VAL A 182 -4.47 12.73 -7.62
CA VAL A 182 -4.94 12.19 -6.33
C VAL A 182 -6.27 12.82 -5.94
N GLU A 183 -6.39 14.14 -6.06
CA GLU A 183 -7.65 14.84 -5.80
C GLU A 183 -8.80 14.36 -6.69
N ALA A 184 -8.55 14.09 -7.97
CA ALA A 184 -9.55 13.55 -8.88
C ALA A 184 -9.97 12.14 -8.47
N ALA A 185 -9.00 11.24 -8.19
CA ALA A 185 -9.26 9.88 -7.78
C ALA A 185 -10.08 9.80 -6.49
N LEU A 186 -9.73 10.61 -5.48
CA LEU A 186 -10.45 10.66 -4.20
C LEU A 186 -11.91 11.17 -4.35
N LYS A 187 -12.18 11.99 -5.36
CA LYS A 187 -13.53 12.46 -5.74
C LYS A 187 -14.26 11.47 -6.67
N GLY A 188 -13.69 10.30 -6.94
CA GLY A 188 -14.26 9.31 -7.86
C GLY A 188 -14.30 9.77 -9.32
N ARG A 189 -13.53 10.79 -9.68
CA ARG A 189 -13.43 11.29 -11.06
C ARG A 189 -12.43 10.42 -11.83
N LYS A 190 -12.73 10.14 -13.09
CA LYS A 190 -11.75 9.52 -13.99
C LYS A 190 -10.62 10.52 -14.24
N ALA A 191 -9.38 10.03 -14.22
CA ALA A 191 -8.25 10.81 -14.75
C ALA A 191 -8.51 11.15 -16.22
N GLU A 192 -7.88 12.23 -16.73
CA GLU A 192 -7.96 12.60 -18.15
C GLU A 192 -7.77 11.36 -19.03
N ALA A 193 -8.70 11.20 -19.98
CA ALA A 193 -8.63 10.11 -20.95
C ALA A 193 -7.41 10.34 -21.85
N ARG A 194 -6.35 9.60 -21.63
CA ARG A 194 -5.15 9.58 -22.46
C ARG A 194 -4.87 8.18 -22.93
N GLU A 195 -4.19 8.07 -24.06
CA GLU A 195 -3.89 6.80 -24.68
C GLU A 195 -3.07 5.89 -23.75
N ILE A 196 -3.63 4.73 -23.44
CA ILE A 196 -2.93 3.67 -22.72
C ILE A 196 -2.04 2.91 -23.70
N LYS A 197 -0.74 2.87 -23.37
CA LYS A 197 0.27 2.24 -24.24
C LYS A 197 0.46 0.75 -23.97
N ALA A 198 0.18 0.30 -22.75
CA ALA A 198 0.29 -1.11 -22.38
C ALA A 198 -0.76 -1.49 -21.33
N ARG A 199 -1.20 -2.76 -21.36
CA ARG A 199 -2.05 -3.37 -20.35
C ARG A 199 -1.46 -4.70 -19.91
N PHE A 200 -1.40 -4.92 -18.58
CA PHE A 200 -0.92 -6.17 -17.99
C PHE A 200 -2.00 -6.76 -17.11
N GLN A 201 -2.27 -8.04 -17.32
CA GLN A 201 -3.35 -8.75 -16.64
C GLN A 201 -2.84 -9.56 -15.46
N VAL A 202 -3.65 -9.60 -14.41
CA VAL A 202 -3.53 -10.52 -13.28
C VAL A 202 -4.80 -11.35 -13.25
N PRO A 203 -4.72 -12.68 -13.44
CA PRO A 203 -5.88 -13.54 -13.45
C PRO A 203 -6.66 -13.52 -12.14
N ALA A 204 -7.99 -13.56 -12.19
CA ALA A 204 -8.85 -13.63 -11.00
C ALA A 204 -8.53 -14.85 -10.11
N ALA A 205 -8.11 -15.96 -10.73
CA ALA A 205 -7.74 -17.20 -10.04
C ALA A 205 -6.41 -17.13 -9.25
N ILE A 206 -5.65 -16.02 -9.36
CA ILE A 206 -4.30 -15.89 -8.79
C ILE A 206 -4.24 -16.22 -7.29
N SER A 207 -5.22 -15.79 -6.51
CA SER A 207 -5.26 -16.05 -5.07
C SER A 207 -5.48 -17.53 -4.76
N ALA A 208 -6.33 -18.20 -5.53
CA ALA A 208 -6.55 -19.65 -5.41
C ALA A 208 -5.30 -20.43 -5.77
N TRP A 209 -4.61 -20.06 -6.87
CA TRP A 209 -3.35 -20.71 -7.28
C TRP A 209 -2.23 -20.54 -6.24
N ARG A 210 -2.16 -19.39 -5.58
CA ARG A 210 -1.18 -19.17 -4.50
C ARG A 210 -1.45 -20.02 -3.26
N ALA A 211 -2.72 -20.25 -2.94
CA ALA A 211 -3.12 -21.06 -1.79
C ALA A 211 -2.95 -22.57 -2.02
N SER A 212 -2.92 -23.01 -3.28
CA SER A 212 -2.81 -24.43 -3.68
C SER A 212 -1.35 -24.80 -4.00
N GLU A 213 -0.81 -25.80 -3.34
CA GLU A 213 0.53 -26.29 -3.63
C GLU A 213 0.65 -26.82 -5.08
N ALA A 214 -0.38 -27.51 -5.57
CA ALA A 214 -0.44 -28.06 -6.92
C ALA A 214 -0.44 -26.96 -8.01
N ASP A 215 -1.12 -25.83 -7.74
CA ASP A 215 -1.32 -24.76 -8.71
C ASP A 215 -0.33 -23.60 -8.58
N ARG A 216 0.47 -23.59 -7.51
CA ARG A 216 1.43 -22.50 -7.22
C ARG A 216 2.35 -22.15 -8.39
N LYS A 217 2.73 -23.17 -9.20
CA LYS A 217 3.51 -22.96 -10.43
C LYS A 217 2.84 -22.00 -11.42
N HIS A 218 1.51 -22.00 -11.51
CA HIS A 218 0.78 -21.06 -12.38
C HIS A 218 0.93 -19.62 -11.87
N ALA A 219 0.80 -19.41 -10.56
CA ALA A 219 1.02 -18.10 -9.96
C ALA A 219 2.46 -17.61 -10.15
N LEU A 220 3.46 -18.49 -10.02
CA LEU A 220 4.87 -18.16 -10.26
C LEU A 220 5.13 -17.78 -11.72
N THR A 221 4.49 -18.48 -12.67
CA THR A 221 4.58 -18.14 -14.10
C THR A 221 4.04 -16.74 -14.35
N VAL A 222 2.83 -16.42 -13.87
CA VAL A 222 2.23 -15.08 -14.01
C VAL A 222 3.12 -14.01 -13.35
N GLN A 223 3.66 -14.28 -12.16
CA GLN A 223 4.58 -13.35 -11.49
C GLN A 223 5.81 -13.06 -12.35
N SER A 224 6.44 -14.12 -12.89
CA SER A 224 7.66 -14.00 -13.69
C SER A 224 7.42 -13.27 -15.02
N GLU A 225 6.28 -13.52 -15.67
CA GLU A 225 5.89 -12.81 -16.88
C GLU A 225 5.58 -11.33 -16.62
N ASN A 226 4.79 -11.04 -15.59
CA ASN A 226 4.44 -9.67 -15.23
C ASN A 226 5.69 -8.90 -14.80
N ARG A 227 6.63 -9.51 -14.06
CA ARG A 227 7.92 -8.90 -13.73
C ARG A 227 8.64 -8.40 -15.00
N ARG A 228 8.81 -9.29 -16.00
CA ARG A 228 9.47 -8.91 -17.27
C ARG A 228 8.75 -7.77 -17.97
N LYS A 229 7.42 -7.84 -18.03
CA LYS A 229 6.58 -6.81 -18.67
C LYS A 229 6.70 -5.46 -17.96
N PHE A 230 6.60 -5.43 -16.63
CA PHE A 230 6.73 -4.19 -15.85
C PHE A 230 8.13 -3.58 -15.99
N GLN A 231 9.20 -4.38 -15.83
CA GLN A 231 10.57 -3.90 -15.96
C GLN A 231 10.83 -3.32 -17.36
N ALA A 232 10.39 -4.00 -18.41
CA ALA A 232 10.51 -3.49 -19.78
C ALA A 232 9.70 -2.20 -19.98
N ALA A 233 8.46 -2.12 -19.49
CA ALA A 233 7.65 -0.92 -19.61
C ALA A 233 8.28 0.28 -18.87
N PHE A 234 8.77 0.07 -17.66
CA PHE A 234 9.39 1.12 -16.86
C PHE A 234 10.71 1.60 -17.46
N SER A 235 11.52 0.71 -18.06
CA SER A 235 12.74 1.12 -18.77
C SER A 235 12.44 1.96 -20.01
N HIS A 236 11.22 1.88 -20.57
CA HIS A 236 10.75 2.74 -21.66
C HIS A 236 9.97 3.98 -21.17
N GLY A 237 10.07 4.34 -19.90
CA GLY A 237 9.46 5.55 -19.33
C GLY A 237 7.95 5.44 -19.12
N LEU A 238 7.35 4.25 -19.21
CA LEU A 238 5.95 4.07 -18.84
C LEU A 238 5.79 3.97 -17.33
N ALA A 239 4.60 4.29 -16.84
CA ALA A 239 4.22 4.11 -15.45
C ALA A 239 2.81 3.49 -15.37
N VAL A 240 2.54 2.75 -14.33
CA VAL A 240 1.19 2.33 -13.97
C VAL A 240 0.39 3.56 -13.54
N VAL A 241 -0.65 3.86 -14.27
CA VAL A 241 -1.54 5.02 -14.04
C VAL A 241 -3.01 4.63 -13.91
N GLY A 242 -3.37 3.39 -14.18
CA GLY A 242 -4.73 2.88 -14.08
C GLY A 242 -4.76 1.44 -13.61
N PHE A 243 -5.86 1.07 -12.97
CA PHE A 243 -6.18 -0.30 -12.64
C PHE A 243 -7.69 -0.51 -12.73
N THR A 244 -8.10 -1.49 -13.51
CA THR A 244 -9.50 -1.86 -13.69
C THR A 244 -9.70 -3.35 -13.43
N ARG A 245 -10.96 -3.80 -13.44
CA ARG A 245 -11.32 -5.22 -13.44
C ARG A 245 -12.20 -5.48 -14.65
N ASP A 246 -11.95 -6.60 -15.34
CA ASP A 246 -12.84 -7.07 -16.39
C ASP A 246 -14.08 -7.81 -15.82
N ALA A 247 -14.92 -8.32 -16.71
CA ALA A 247 -16.14 -9.04 -16.35
C ALA A 247 -15.84 -10.39 -15.66
N GLU A 248 -14.70 -10.97 -15.94
CA GLU A 248 -14.20 -12.22 -15.34
C GLU A 248 -13.53 -12.02 -13.99
N GLY A 249 -13.36 -10.74 -13.56
CA GLY A 249 -12.72 -10.37 -12.29
C GLY A 249 -11.19 -10.30 -12.34
N ASN A 250 -10.60 -10.43 -13.54
CA ASN A 250 -9.16 -10.23 -13.70
C ASN A 250 -8.79 -8.77 -13.43
N GLY A 251 -7.61 -8.56 -12.84
CA GLY A 251 -7.04 -7.23 -12.65
C GLY A 251 -6.28 -6.77 -13.90
N ILE A 252 -6.49 -5.55 -14.35
CA ILE A 252 -5.83 -4.96 -15.51
C ILE A 252 -5.08 -3.70 -15.10
N TYR A 253 -3.77 -3.75 -15.15
CA TYR A 253 -2.90 -2.58 -15.02
C TYR A 253 -2.87 -1.83 -16.34
N GLU A 254 -2.98 -0.50 -16.29
CA GLU A 254 -2.92 0.38 -17.44
C GLU A 254 -1.70 1.30 -17.32
N LEU A 255 -0.87 1.31 -18.37
CA LEU A 255 0.41 2.02 -18.39
C LEU A 255 0.48 3.04 -19.52
N ARG A 256 1.06 4.19 -19.23
CA ARG A 256 1.45 5.23 -20.21
C ARG A 256 2.60 6.07 -19.66
N PRO A 257 3.23 6.94 -20.48
CA PRO A 257 4.14 7.94 -19.96
C PRO A 257 3.44 8.87 -18.94
N LEU A 258 4.18 9.32 -17.94
CA LEU A 258 3.67 10.31 -16.96
C LEU A 258 3.50 11.68 -17.63
N ILE A 259 2.56 12.43 -17.08
CA ILE A 259 2.31 13.84 -17.43
C ILE A 259 2.39 14.70 -16.15
N PRO A 260 2.56 16.03 -16.26
CA PRO A 260 2.72 16.90 -15.09
C PRO A 260 1.63 16.77 -14.02
N SER A 261 0.39 16.46 -14.40
CA SER A 261 -0.71 16.26 -13.44
C SER A 261 -0.69 14.92 -12.70
N ASP A 262 0.12 13.96 -13.13
CA ASP A 262 0.23 12.65 -12.47
C ASP A 262 1.12 12.69 -11.22
N ALA A 263 2.17 13.49 -11.28
CA ALA A 263 3.13 13.67 -10.19
C ALA A 263 3.69 15.08 -10.26
N ASN A 264 4.18 15.59 -9.15
CA ASN A 264 4.99 16.83 -9.16
C ASN A 264 6.35 16.49 -9.77
N LEU A 265 6.42 16.43 -11.10
CA LEU A 265 7.60 15.96 -11.86
C LEU A 265 8.85 16.85 -11.71
N GLU A 266 8.76 17.97 -10.98
CA GLU A 266 9.90 18.89 -10.81
C GLU A 266 11.02 18.32 -9.91
N SER A 267 10.87 17.14 -9.30
CA SER A 267 11.74 16.70 -8.20
C SER A 267 12.52 15.40 -8.41
N GLU A 268 12.63 14.84 -9.62
CA GLU A 268 13.24 13.51 -9.72
C GLU A 268 14.55 13.47 -10.51
N GLY A 269 15.65 13.53 -9.75
CA GLY A 269 16.90 12.91 -10.10
C GLY A 269 16.78 11.39 -10.00
N MET A 270 17.14 10.69 -11.06
CA MET A 270 17.15 9.23 -11.19
C MET A 270 18.02 8.63 -10.07
N TYR A 271 17.44 7.77 -9.22
CA TYR A 271 18.22 6.98 -8.29
C TYR A 271 18.92 5.86 -9.05
N ALA A 272 20.25 5.96 -9.18
CA ALA A 272 21.12 4.81 -9.37
C ALA A 272 21.59 4.40 -7.96
N ILE A 273 21.20 3.21 -7.50
CA ILE A 273 21.93 2.46 -6.46
C ILE A 273 22.81 1.48 -7.19
#